data_7fbedb35e52821c05ead94087a94003a
#
_entry.id   7fbedb35e52821c05ead94087a94003a
#
_cell.length_a   1.000
_cell.length_b   1.000
_cell.length_c   1.000
_cell.angle_alpha   90.00
_cell.angle_beta   90.00
_cell.angle_gamma   90.00
#
_symmetry.space_group_name_H-M   'P 1'
#
loop_
_entity.id
_entity.type
_entity.pdbx_description
1 polymer ?
#
loop_
_entity_poly.entity_id
_entity_poly.type
_entity_poly.pdbx_seq_one_letter_code
_entity_poly.pdbx_strand_id
1 'polypeptide(L)'
;MQKQFEEYLQAKNYRPTTCVDYPARLERLCRKEKISYEHLAQHIYEIMPQYENTGKKSSYGKRSHSSVINALRRFAEFLSDCNIKFEGAN
;
A
#
# COMPACT_ATOMS: atom_id res chain seq x y z
N MET A 1 2.49 11.37 -2.87
CA MET A 1 1.63 10.44 -2.09
C MET A 1 2.40 9.58 -1.11
N GLN A 2 3.56 9.10 -1.46
CA GLN A 2 4.38 8.28 -0.57
C GLN A 2 4.71 9.00 0.75
N LYS A 3 5.11 10.26 0.67
CA LYS A 3 5.42 11.08 1.84
C LYS A 3 4.20 11.28 2.74
N GLN A 4 3.05 11.51 2.14
CA GLN A 4 1.80 11.70 2.89
C GLN A 4 1.42 10.43 3.65
N PHE A 5 1.63 9.26 3.04
CA PHE A 5 1.39 7.98 3.69
C PHE A 5 2.34 7.79 4.88
N GLU A 6 3.62 8.14 4.71
CA GLU A 6 4.60 8.09 5.79
C GLU A 6 4.17 8.98 6.96
N GLU A 7 3.74 10.20 6.67
CA GLU A 7 3.27 11.15 7.69
C GLU A 7 2.03 10.62 8.41
N TYR A 8 1.13 9.97 7.67
CA TYR A 8 -0.05 9.35 8.26
C TYR A 8 0.33 8.26 9.26
N LEU A 9 1.30 7.43 8.91
CA LEU A 9 1.77 6.37 9.80
C LEU A 9 2.42 6.95 11.05
N GLN A 10 3.18 8.03 10.91
CA GLN A 10 3.77 8.73 12.05
C GLN A 10 2.69 9.27 12.98
N ALA A 11 1.65 9.86 12.42
CA ALA A 11 0.53 10.42 13.20
C ALA A 11 -0.25 9.33 13.95
N LYS A 12 -0.24 8.10 13.44
CA LYS A 12 -0.88 6.96 14.09
C LYS A 12 0.04 6.25 15.08
N ASN A 13 1.21 6.82 15.35
CA ASN A 13 2.18 6.29 16.31
C ASN A 13 2.75 4.92 15.94
N TYR A 14 2.85 4.62 14.66
CA TYR A 14 3.58 3.44 14.23
C TYR A 14 5.08 3.63 14.49
N ARG A 15 5.80 2.53 14.64
CA ARG A 15 7.25 2.58 14.86
C ARG A 15 7.92 3.32 13.69
N PRO A 16 9.01 4.07 13.97
CA PRO A 16 9.73 4.79 12.90
C PRO A 16 10.14 3.88 11.74
N THR A 17 10.57 2.65 12.05
CA THR A 17 10.94 1.68 11.00
C THR A 17 9.75 1.33 10.11
N THR A 18 8.56 1.15 10.70
CA THR A 18 7.34 0.86 9.95
C THR A 18 6.94 2.04 9.07
N CYS A 19 7.05 3.26 9.59
CA CYS A 19 6.71 4.47 8.85
C CYS A 19 7.55 4.62 7.58
N VAL A 20 8.79 4.16 7.59
CA VAL A 20 9.67 4.19 6.43
C VAL A 20 9.48 2.94 5.58
N ASP A 21 9.37 1.78 6.21
CA ASP A 21 9.36 0.48 5.53
C ASP A 21 8.11 0.27 4.67
N TYR A 22 6.94 0.59 5.21
CA TYR A 22 5.68 0.35 4.47
C TYR A 22 5.61 1.16 3.18
N PRO A 23 5.88 2.47 3.19
CA PRO A 23 5.91 3.22 1.92
C PRO A 23 6.96 2.69 0.95
N ALA A 24 8.12 2.28 1.44
CA ALA A 24 9.19 1.74 0.59
C ALA A 24 8.78 0.41 -0.04
N ARG A 25 8.07 -0.43 0.69
CA ARG A 25 7.59 -1.71 0.16
C ARG A 25 6.56 -1.50 -0.95
N LEU A 26 5.68 -0.52 -0.79
CA LEU A 26 4.71 -0.18 -1.82
C LEU A 26 5.40 0.41 -3.05
N GLU A 27 6.47 1.18 -2.86
CA GLU A 27 7.26 1.68 -3.98
C GLU A 27 7.87 0.53 -4.79
N ARG A 28 8.45 -0.46 -4.11
CA ARG A 28 9.00 -1.65 -4.77
C ARG A 28 7.92 -2.42 -5.51
N LEU A 29 6.74 -2.54 -4.90
CA LEU A 29 5.59 -3.18 -5.53
C LEU A 29 5.21 -2.45 -6.82
N CYS A 30 5.13 -1.13 -6.77
CA CYS A 30 4.80 -0.31 -7.93
C CYS A 30 5.83 -0.48 -9.04
N ARG A 31 7.12 -0.52 -8.70
CA ARG A 31 8.18 -0.75 -9.68
C ARG A 31 8.06 -2.13 -10.33
N LYS A 32 7.80 -3.15 -9.52
CA LYS A 32 7.64 -4.50 -10.03
C LYS A 32 6.45 -4.62 -10.97
N GLU A 33 5.34 -4.01 -10.60
CA GLU A 33 4.11 -4.07 -11.39
C GLU A 33 4.05 -2.99 -12.48
N LYS A 34 5.06 -2.12 -12.54
CA LYS A 34 5.17 -1.03 -13.51
C LYS A 34 3.96 -0.10 -13.46
N ILE A 35 3.56 0.26 -12.26
CA ILE A 35 2.46 1.18 -12.02
C ILE A 35 2.94 2.34 -11.15
N SER A 36 2.18 3.43 -11.14
CA SER A 36 2.45 4.56 -10.26
C SER A 36 1.80 4.37 -8.90
N TYR A 37 2.20 5.18 -7.93
CA TYR A 37 1.54 5.21 -6.63
C TYR A 37 0.08 5.59 -6.74
N GLU A 38 -0.22 6.56 -7.63
CA GLU A 38 -1.60 6.99 -7.86
C GLU A 38 -2.44 5.85 -8.44
N HIS A 39 -1.87 5.09 -9.38
CA HIS A 39 -2.55 3.94 -9.94
C HIS A 39 -2.86 2.91 -8.85
N LEU A 40 -1.87 2.63 -7.99
CA LEU A 40 -2.07 1.73 -6.86
C LEU A 40 -3.21 2.20 -5.98
N ALA A 41 -3.23 3.50 -5.66
CA ALA A 41 -4.26 4.09 -4.81
C ALA A 41 -5.65 4.00 -5.45
N GLN A 42 -5.75 4.31 -6.75
CA GLN A 42 -7.03 4.25 -7.47
C GLN A 42 -7.62 2.84 -7.50
N HIS A 43 -6.76 1.83 -7.58
CA HIS A 43 -7.17 0.45 -7.76
C HIS A 43 -6.85 -0.43 -6.55
N ILE A 44 -6.71 0.18 -5.36
CA ILE A 44 -6.28 -0.54 -4.15
C ILE A 44 -7.19 -1.73 -3.83
N TYR A 45 -8.50 -1.58 -3.99
CA TYR A 45 -9.45 -2.64 -3.67
C TYR A 45 -9.49 -3.75 -4.73
N GLU A 46 -8.87 -3.52 -5.87
CA GLU A 46 -8.69 -4.55 -6.91
C GLU A 46 -7.34 -5.23 -6.77
N ILE A 47 -6.31 -4.46 -6.37
CA ILE A 47 -4.94 -4.94 -6.29
C ILE A 47 -4.68 -5.70 -4.99
N MET A 48 -5.15 -5.15 -3.86
CA MET A 48 -4.89 -5.73 -2.55
C MET A 48 -5.31 -7.21 -2.43
N PRO A 49 -6.51 -7.62 -2.90
CA PRO A 49 -6.91 -9.02 -2.80
C PRO A 49 -6.00 -9.98 -3.54
N GLN A 50 -5.28 -9.52 -4.56
CA GLN A 50 -4.35 -10.37 -5.31
C GLN A 50 -3.17 -10.83 -4.45
N TYR A 51 -2.85 -10.07 -3.41
CA TYR A 51 -1.75 -10.37 -2.49
C TYR A 51 -2.20 -11.03 -1.20
N GLU A 52 -3.49 -11.24 -1.01
CA GLU A 52 -4.02 -12.00 0.11
C GLU A 52 -3.68 -13.49 -0.04
N ASN A 53 -3.84 -14.27 1.01
CA ASN A 53 -3.44 -15.67 1.05
C ASN A 53 -4.01 -16.51 -0.10
N THR A 54 -5.20 -16.17 -0.57
CA THR A 54 -5.87 -16.89 -1.66
C THR A 54 -5.74 -16.18 -3.00
N GLY A 55 -5.00 -15.08 -3.04
CA GLY A 55 -4.86 -14.28 -4.26
C GLY A 55 -3.83 -14.82 -5.22
N LYS A 56 -3.88 -14.34 -6.47
CA LYS A 56 -2.97 -14.78 -7.53
C LYS A 56 -1.50 -14.49 -7.21
N LYS A 57 -1.23 -13.45 -6.43
CA LYS A 57 0.12 -12.99 -6.10
C LYS A 57 0.49 -13.26 -4.64
N SER A 58 -0.18 -14.21 -4.02
CA SER A 58 0.05 -14.54 -2.62
C SER A 58 1.48 -15.03 -2.35
N SER A 59 2.14 -15.58 -3.35
CA SER A 59 3.51 -16.05 -3.23
C SER A 59 4.57 -14.98 -3.49
N TYR A 60 4.15 -13.75 -3.76
CA TYR A 60 5.07 -12.65 -4.01
C TYR A 60 5.94 -12.40 -2.78
N GLY A 61 7.25 -12.67 -2.95
CA GLY A 61 8.20 -12.48 -1.88
C GLY A 61 7.79 -13.19 -0.60
N LYS A 62 7.93 -14.52 -0.54
CA LYS A 62 7.53 -15.29 0.63
C LYS A 62 7.97 -14.67 1.96
N ARG A 63 9.17 -14.08 1.98
CA ARG A 63 9.70 -13.44 3.19
C ARG A 63 9.05 -12.10 3.46
N SER A 64 8.44 -11.49 2.44
CA SER A 64 7.85 -10.16 2.50
C SER A 64 6.34 -10.18 2.42
N HIS A 65 5.73 -11.34 2.28
CA HIS A 65 4.29 -11.44 2.05
C HIS A 65 3.48 -10.68 3.10
N SER A 66 3.72 -10.99 4.37
CA SER A 66 2.99 -10.32 5.46
C SER A 66 3.22 -8.81 5.46
N SER A 67 4.45 -8.38 5.20
CA SER A 67 4.77 -6.95 5.17
C SER A 67 4.10 -6.24 4.01
N VAL A 68 4.05 -6.89 2.84
CA VAL A 68 3.39 -6.32 1.66
C VAL A 68 1.90 -6.18 1.91
N ILE A 69 1.24 -7.22 2.38
CA ILE A 69 -0.20 -7.17 2.63
C ILE A 69 -0.54 -6.19 3.76
N ASN A 70 0.28 -6.13 4.80
CA ASN A 70 0.08 -5.17 5.87
C ASN A 70 0.25 -3.73 5.38
N ALA A 71 1.25 -3.50 4.53
CA ALA A 71 1.45 -2.18 3.92
C ALA A 71 0.26 -1.78 3.06
N LEU A 72 -0.29 -2.71 2.27
CA LEU A 72 -1.47 -2.44 1.45
C LEU A 72 -2.69 -2.13 2.31
N ARG A 73 -2.89 -2.86 3.40
CA ARG A 73 -4.00 -2.61 4.32
C ARG A 73 -3.89 -1.24 4.97
N ARG A 74 -2.69 -0.87 5.42
CA ARG A 74 -2.48 0.47 6.02
C ARG A 74 -2.66 1.57 4.99
N PHE A 75 -2.23 1.32 3.74
CA PHE A 75 -2.41 2.26 2.66
C PHE A 75 -3.90 2.50 2.36
N ALA A 76 -4.70 1.42 2.35
CA ALA A 76 -6.14 1.52 2.17
C ALA A 76 -6.79 2.34 3.29
N GLU A 77 -6.35 2.13 4.54
CA GLU A 77 -6.83 2.92 5.68
C GLU A 77 -6.48 4.40 5.51
N PHE A 78 -5.24 4.67 5.09
CA PHE A 78 -4.79 6.05 4.83
C PHE A 78 -5.68 6.73 3.79
N LEU A 79 -5.96 6.05 2.70
CA LEU A 79 -6.80 6.61 1.63
C LEU A 79 -8.22 6.90 2.12
N SER A 80 -8.76 6.00 2.93
CA SER A 80 -10.09 6.15 3.50
C SER A 80 -10.14 7.26 4.54
N ASP A 81 -9.22 7.23 5.49
CA ASP A 81 -9.20 8.18 6.61
C ASP A 81 -8.95 9.61 6.15
N CYS A 82 -8.10 9.79 5.14
CA CYS A 82 -7.79 11.10 4.60
C CYS A 82 -8.77 11.52 3.50
N ASN A 83 -9.76 10.68 3.21
CA ASN A 83 -10.79 10.96 2.21
C ASN A 83 -10.18 11.36 0.86
N ILE A 84 -9.14 10.63 0.45
CA ILE A 84 -8.46 10.90 -0.80
C ILE A 84 -9.30 10.38 -1.96
N LYS A 85 -9.59 11.24 -2.91
CA LYS A 85 -10.38 10.91 -4.09
C LYS A 85 -9.53 11.14 -5.35
N PHE A 86 -9.80 10.34 -6.36
CA PHE A 86 -9.12 10.47 -7.64
C PHE A 86 -10.14 10.81 -8.70
N GLU A 87 -9.83 11.83 -9.51
CA GLU A 87 -10.68 12.25 -10.60
C GLU A 87 -10.83 11.09 -11.58
N GLY A 88 -12.08 10.79 -11.93
CA GLY A 88 -12.38 9.70 -12.86
C GLY A 88 -12.35 8.31 -12.25
N ALA A 89 -12.04 8.19 -10.97
CA ALA A 89 -12.06 6.90 -10.27
C ALA A 89 -13.46 6.65 -9.73
N ASN A 90 -14.11 5.65 -10.23
CA ASN A 90 -15.47 5.30 -9.81
C ASN A 90 -15.55 3.88 -9.34
#